data_35e450165dbbf2355a7c218025d16025
#
_entry.id   35e450165dbbf2355a7c218025d16025
#
_cell.length_a   1.000
_cell.length_b   1.000
_cell.length_c   1.000
_cell.angle_alpha   90.00
_cell.angle_beta   90.00
_cell.angle_gamma   90.00
#
_symmetry.space_group_name_H-M   'P 1'
#
loop_
_entity.id
_entity.type
_entity.pdbx_description
1 polymer ?
#
loop_
_entity_poly.entity_id
_entity_poly.type
_entity_poly.pdbx_seq_one_letter_code
_entity_poly.pdbx_strand_id
1 'polypeptide(L)'
;FVRHVFMHLLNGLREVHTHKLLHLDIKPANVYLRTDGSPVLLDFGAARQTLTTQRPKLAPMYTPGFAAPEQYRDPDRLGPWTDVYGVGASMFACLAAFAPQAADARLSEDHLVSAKKIWAGQYSDNLLEVIDWCLRLDPLERPQSVFALQKAIRDIPPRKRKMTFLGNIKRMLFSEIGA
;
A
#
# COMPACT_ATOMS: atom_id res chain seq x y z
N PHE A 1 -2.31 -12.13 5.31
CA PHE A 1 -2.31 -12.25 3.84
C PHE A 1 -1.79 -10.98 3.18
N VAL A 2 -2.47 -9.81 3.33
CA VAL A 2 -2.09 -8.51 2.70
C VAL A 2 -0.61 -8.19 2.92
N ARG A 3 -0.13 -8.21 4.18
CA ARG A 3 1.29 -7.97 4.49
C ARG A 3 2.24 -8.88 3.70
N HIS A 4 1.94 -10.17 3.60
CA HIS A 4 2.77 -11.13 2.88
C HIS A 4 2.86 -10.79 1.40
N VAL A 5 1.71 -10.59 0.76
CA VAL A 5 1.64 -10.23 -0.67
C VAL A 5 2.40 -8.95 -0.96
N PHE A 6 2.14 -7.88 -0.19
CA PHE A 6 2.80 -6.59 -0.47
C PHE A 6 4.29 -6.59 -0.15
N MET A 7 4.76 -7.37 0.83
CA MET A 7 6.20 -7.52 1.05
C MET A 7 6.93 -8.15 -0.14
N HIS A 8 6.32 -9.15 -0.79
CA HIS A 8 6.89 -9.77 -1.99
C HIS A 8 6.77 -8.85 -3.22
N LEU A 9 5.63 -8.17 -3.38
CA LEU A 9 5.45 -7.16 -4.42
C LEU A 9 6.52 -6.06 -4.35
N LEU A 10 6.81 -5.57 -3.14
CA LEU A 10 7.82 -4.56 -2.90
C LEU A 10 9.24 -5.03 -3.23
N ASN A 11 9.55 -6.34 -3.18
CA ASN A 11 10.83 -6.84 -3.66
C ASN A 11 10.97 -6.62 -5.17
N GLY A 12 9.93 -6.94 -5.94
CA GLY A 12 9.91 -6.69 -7.39
C GLY A 12 9.97 -5.20 -7.71
N LEU A 13 9.18 -4.37 -7.01
CA LEU A 13 9.18 -2.93 -7.22
C LEU A 13 10.53 -2.29 -6.88
N ARG A 14 11.25 -2.79 -5.87
CA ARG A 14 12.60 -2.33 -5.55
C ARG A 14 13.56 -2.57 -6.70
N GLU A 15 13.44 -3.72 -7.37
CA GLU A 15 14.26 -4.04 -8.55
C GLU A 15 13.97 -3.05 -9.70
N VAL A 16 12.69 -2.75 -9.95
CA VAL A 16 12.28 -1.72 -10.93
C VAL A 16 12.94 -0.37 -10.62
N HIS A 17 12.89 0.09 -9.36
CA HIS A 17 13.48 1.36 -8.95
C HIS A 17 15.02 1.36 -9.01
N THR A 18 15.68 0.20 -8.80
CA THR A 18 17.13 0.05 -8.96
C THR A 18 17.55 0.33 -10.40
N HIS A 19 16.72 -0.04 -11.37
CA HIS A 19 16.91 0.25 -12.79
C HIS A 19 16.45 1.67 -13.21
N LYS A 20 16.19 2.55 -12.24
CA LYS A 20 15.73 3.93 -12.49
C LYS A 20 14.40 4.00 -13.26
N LEU A 21 13.56 3.02 -13.08
CA LEU A 21 12.21 2.98 -13.63
C LEU A 21 11.18 3.22 -12.53
N LEU A 22 10.08 3.85 -12.88
CA LEU A 22 8.86 3.96 -12.07
C LEU A 22 7.76 3.18 -12.77
N HIS A 23 6.92 2.48 -12.02
CA HIS A 23 5.82 1.70 -12.57
C HIS A 23 4.62 2.57 -12.96
N LEU A 24 4.21 3.49 -12.09
CA LEU A 24 3.18 4.53 -12.24
C LEU A 24 1.73 4.05 -12.41
N ASP A 25 1.46 2.75 -12.38
CA ASP A 25 0.09 2.20 -12.41
C ASP A 25 -0.05 0.98 -11.47
N ILE A 26 0.40 1.14 -10.21
CA ILE A 26 0.27 0.09 -9.20
C ILE A 26 -1.17 0.08 -8.69
N LYS A 27 -1.87 -1.03 -8.93
CA LYS A 27 -3.26 -1.29 -8.51
C LYS A 27 -3.49 -2.80 -8.38
N PRO A 28 -4.51 -3.25 -7.65
CA PRO A 28 -4.79 -4.70 -7.50
C PRO A 28 -4.97 -5.43 -8.84
N ALA A 29 -5.55 -4.77 -9.85
CA ALA A 29 -5.73 -5.36 -11.17
C ALA A 29 -4.41 -5.70 -11.90
N ASN A 30 -3.31 -5.01 -11.53
CA ASN A 30 -1.96 -5.24 -12.08
C ASN A 30 -1.11 -6.16 -11.18
N VAL A 31 -1.72 -6.83 -10.20
CA VAL A 31 -1.05 -7.81 -9.32
C VAL A 31 -1.62 -9.19 -9.58
N TYR A 32 -0.83 -10.04 -10.21
CA TYR A 32 -1.18 -11.45 -10.41
C TYR A 32 -0.64 -12.30 -9.25
N LEU A 33 -1.49 -13.12 -8.66
CA LEU A 33 -1.08 -14.09 -7.66
C LEU A 33 -0.86 -15.45 -8.32
N ARG A 34 0.35 -15.98 -8.22
CA ARG A 34 0.67 -17.33 -8.68
C ARG A 34 0.01 -18.38 -7.79
N THR A 35 0.03 -19.62 -8.22
CA THR A 35 -0.54 -20.77 -7.47
C THR A 35 0.13 -20.99 -6.10
N ASP A 36 1.39 -20.61 -5.95
CA ASP A 36 2.14 -20.62 -4.69
C ASP A 36 1.85 -19.41 -3.79
N GLY A 37 0.98 -18.48 -4.24
CA GLY A 37 0.63 -17.25 -3.52
C GLY A 37 1.63 -16.12 -3.68
N SER A 38 2.70 -16.28 -4.48
CA SER A 38 3.65 -15.20 -4.76
C SER A 38 3.06 -14.19 -5.74
N PRO A 39 3.16 -12.86 -5.49
CA PRO A 39 2.67 -11.84 -6.39
C PRO A 39 3.65 -11.56 -7.51
N VAL A 40 3.11 -11.23 -8.68
CA VAL A 40 3.83 -10.69 -9.83
C VAL A 40 3.19 -9.37 -10.20
N LEU A 41 4.01 -8.32 -10.30
CA LEU A 41 3.57 -7.02 -10.80
C LEU A 41 3.54 -7.08 -12.33
N LEU A 42 2.38 -6.75 -12.90
CA LEU A 42 2.11 -6.78 -14.34
C LEU A 42 1.97 -5.36 -14.88
N ASP A 43 1.96 -5.24 -16.21
CA ASP A 43 1.62 -4.04 -16.97
C ASP A 43 2.52 -2.84 -16.70
N PHE A 44 3.67 -2.86 -17.34
CA PHE A 44 4.63 -1.75 -17.36
C PHE A 44 4.32 -0.72 -18.48
N GLY A 45 3.09 -0.70 -19.01
CA GLY A 45 2.70 0.21 -20.09
C GLY A 45 2.77 1.70 -19.72
N ALA A 46 2.63 2.03 -18.43
CA ALA A 46 2.81 3.38 -17.92
C ALA A 46 4.22 3.67 -17.41
N ALA A 47 5.12 2.66 -17.37
CA ALA A 47 6.44 2.79 -16.76
C ALA A 47 7.29 3.87 -17.43
N ARG A 48 8.02 4.63 -16.61
CA ARG A 48 8.88 5.73 -17.06
C ARG A 48 10.26 5.66 -16.44
N GLN A 49 11.24 6.08 -17.22
CA GLN A 49 12.61 6.25 -16.74
C GLN A 49 12.76 7.60 -16.02
N THR A 50 13.28 7.59 -14.80
CA THR A 50 13.39 8.79 -13.94
C THR A 50 14.38 9.83 -14.46
N LEU A 51 15.30 9.46 -15.37
CA LEU A 51 16.41 10.30 -15.83
C LEU A 51 16.29 10.75 -17.29
N THR A 52 15.21 10.44 -18.00
CA THR A 52 15.04 10.87 -19.40
C THR A 52 14.44 12.27 -19.49
N THR A 53 15.21 13.17 -20.12
CA THR A 53 14.77 14.50 -20.52
C THR A 53 13.76 14.48 -21.69
N GLN A 54 13.67 13.37 -22.41
CA GLN A 54 12.71 13.19 -23.49
C GLN A 54 11.42 12.58 -22.94
N ARG A 55 10.39 13.42 -22.82
CA ARG A 55 9.05 12.99 -22.41
C ARG A 55 8.35 12.35 -23.63
N PRO A 56 7.90 11.08 -23.57
CA PRO A 56 7.00 10.57 -24.59
C PRO A 56 5.72 11.40 -24.57
N LYS A 57 5.25 11.79 -25.77
CA LYS A 57 3.96 12.52 -25.94
C LYS A 57 2.71 11.65 -25.73
N LEU A 58 2.84 10.52 -25.04
CA LEU A 58 1.70 9.69 -24.72
C LEU A 58 0.86 10.35 -23.65
N ALA A 59 -0.45 10.44 -23.87
CA ALA A 59 -1.39 10.90 -22.86
C ALA A 59 -1.19 10.05 -21.58
N PRO A 60 -1.04 10.68 -20.42
CA PRO A 60 -0.87 9.94 -19.18
C PRO A 60 -2.14 9.10 -18.92
N MET A 61 -1.98 7.80 -18.79
CA MET A 61 -3.05 6.90 -18.35
C MET A 61 -3.00 6.85 -16.83
N TYR A 62 -4.02 7.39 -16.19
CA TYR A 62 -4.17 7.35 -14.75
C TYR A 62 -5.31 6.42 -14.36
N THR A 63 -5.13 5.64 -13.30
CA THR A 63 -6.22 4.88 -12.71
C THR A 63 -6.73 5.66 -11.49
N PRO A 64 -7.95 6.28 -11.55
CA PRO A 64 -8.49 7.03 -10.42
C PRO A 64 -8.50 6.21 -9.12
N GLY A 65 -8.15 6.85 -8.03
CA GLY A 65 -8.00 6.23 -6.72
C GLY A 65 -6.62 5.61 -6.47
N PHE A 66 -5.87 5.21 -7.50
CA PHE A 66 -4.53 4.61 -7.36
C PHE A 66 -3.40 5.54 -7.78
N ALA A 67 -3.66 6.47 -8.70
CA ALA A 67 -2.69 7.45 -9.15
C ALA A 67 -2.45 8.53 -8.09
N ALA A 68 -1.17 8.87 -7.88
CA ALA A 68 -0.75 9.90 -6.94
C ALA A 68 -1.03 11.32 -7.46
N PRO A 69 -1.17 12.33 -6.56
CA PRO A 69 -1.47 13.72 -6.94
C PRO A 69 -0.53 14.31 -8.00
N GLU A 70 0.78 14.04 -7.88
CA GLU A 70 1.79 14.56 -8.80
C GLU A 70 1.67 13.99 -10.21
N GLN A 71 1.06 12.82 -10.40
CA GLN A 71 0.78 12.28 -11.73
C GLN A 71 -0.20 13.17 -12.51
N TYR A 72 -1.15 13.80 -11.82
CA TYR A 72 -2.16 14.67 -12.42
C TYR A 72 -1.64 16.09 -12.67
N ARG A 73 -0.82 16.63 -11.75
CA ARG A 73 -0.53 18.06 -11.70
C ARG A 73 0.92 18.43 -11.92
N ASP A 74 1.86 17.56 -11.56
CA ASP A 74 3.28 17.91 -11.59
C ASP A 74 4.17 16.69 -11.94
N PRO A 75 4.24 16.34 -13.23
CA PRO A 75 5.05 15.19 -13.67
C PRO A 75 6.55 15.35 -13.41
N ASP A 76 7.03 16.53 -13.04
CA ASP A 76 8.44 16.77 -12.69
C ASP A 76 8.75 16.29 -11.26
N ARG A 77 7.71 16.11 -10.44
CA ARG A 77 7.83 15.58 -9.07
C ARG A 77 7.64 14.07 -8.97
N LEU A 78 7.58 13.35 -10.09
CA LEU A 78 7.50 11.88 -10.07
C LEU A 78 8.76 11.27 -9.45
N GLY A 79 8.57 10.25 -8.62
CA GLY A 79 9.67 9.57 -7.94
C GLY A 79 9.20 8.23 -7.31
N PRO A 80 10.08 7.53 -6.61
CA PRO A 80 9.74 6.28 -5.92
C PRO A 80 8.51 6.41 -5.00
N TRP A 81 8.31 7.56 -4.40
CA TRP A 81 7.15 7.91 -3.57
C TRP A 81 5.82 7.92 -4.34
N THR A 82 5.86 8.09 -5.67
CA THR A 82 4.66 8.01 -6.52
C THR A 82 4.15 6.57 -6.58
N ASP A 83 5.03 5.60 -6.79
CA ASP A 83 4.67 4.18 -6.74
C ASP A 83 4.27 3.76 -5.32
N VAL A 84 4.90 4.32 -4.29
CA VAL A 84 4.51 4.10 -2.88
C VAL A 84 3.07 4.52 -2.61
N TYR A 85 2.59 5.62 -3.21
CA TYR A 85 1.17 6.00 -3.13
C TYR A 85 0.26 4.90 -3.72
N GLY A 86 0.58 4.41 -4.93
CA GLY A 86 -0.17 3.32 -5.57
C GLY A 86 -0.18 2.03 -4.74
N VAL A 87 0.94 1.71 -4.07
CA VAL A 87 1.01 0.58 -3.12
C VAL A 87 0.07 0.81 -1.94
N GLY A 88 0.08 1.99 -1.33
CA GLY A 88 -0.81 2.36 -0.22
C GLY A 88 -2.28 2.28 -0.62
N ALA A 89 -2.62 2.84 -1.79
CA ALA A 89 -3.97 2.78 -2.36
C ALA A 89 -4.43 1.35 -2.64
N SER A 90 -3.51 0.49 -3.11
CA SER A 90 -3.77 -0.93 -3.33
C SER A 90 -4.00 -1.68 -2.03
N MET A 91 -3.19 -1.42 -0.99
CA MET A 91 -3.44 -1.99 0.35
C MET A 91 -4.79 -1.53 0.91
N PHE A 92 -5.12 -0.24 0.81
CA PHE A 92 -6.41 0.29 1.21
C PHE A 92 -7.56 -0.43 0.49
N ALA A 93 -7.47 -0.54 -0.85
CA ALA A 93 -8.49 -1.21 -1.66
C ALA A 93 -8.67 -2.69 -1.29
N CYS A 94 -7.59 -3.40 -0.92
CA CYS A 94 -7.66 -4.78 -0.43
C CYS A 94 -8.42 -4.91 0.91
N LEU A 95 -8.45 -3.86 1.74
CA LEU A 95 -9.20 -3.85 3.00
C LEU A 95 -10.63 -3.36 2.80
N ALA A 96 -10.84 -2.39 1.91
CA ALA A 96 -12.11 -1.72 1.67
C ALA A 96 -13.00 -2.45 0.65
N ALA A 97 -12.43 -3.28 -0.24
CA ALA A 97 -13.05 -3.82 -1.44
C ALA A 97 -13.45 -2.75 -2.50
N PHE A 98 -12.96 -1.53 -2.36
CA PHE A 98 -13.11 -0.44 -3.35
C PHE A 98 -11.88 0.47 -3.31
N ALA A 99 -11.65 1.23 -4.40
CA ALA A 99 -10.55 2.18 -4.49
C ALA A 99 -10.77 3.37 -3.52
N PRO A 100 -9.69 3.95 -2.93
CA PRO A 100 -9.82 5.19 -2.18
C PRO A 100 -10.27 6.34 -3.08
N GLN A 101 -10.68 7.47 -2.48
CA GLN A 101 -11.01 8.69 -3.21
C GLN A 101 -9.83 9.08 -4.13
N ALA A 102 -10.11 9.44 -5.38
CA ALA A 102 -9.09 9.81 -6.35
C ALA A 102 -8.31 11.05 -5.88
N ALA A 103 -6.99 11.04 -6.12
CA ALA A 103 -6.09 12.06 -5.56
C ALA A 103 -6.37 13.48 -6.09
N ASP A 104 -6.80 13.61 -7.34
CA ASP A 104 -7.22 14.88 -7.92
C ASP A 104 -8.46 15.47 -7.21
N ALA A 105 -9.44 14.62 -6.89
CA ALA A 105 -10.60 15.01 -6.09
C ALA A 105 -10.21 15.36 -4.65
N ARG A 106 -9.29 14.61 -4.01
CA ARG A 106 -8.77 14.89 -2.67
C ARG A 106 -8.05 16.24 -2.58
N LEU A 107 -7.38 16.66 -3.64
CA LEU A 107 -6.72 17.97 -3.70
C LEU A 107 -7.72 19.14 -3.70
N SER A 108 -8.96 18.90 -4.10
CA SER A 108 -10.04 19.90 -4.05
C SER A 108 -10.78 19.82 -2.72
N GLU A 109 -11.16 18.61 -2.31
CA GLU A 109 -11.84 18.34 -1.04
C GLU A 109 -11.51 16.90 -0.58
N ASP A 110 -10.74 16.79 0.51
CA ASP A 110 -10.29 15.48 1.01
C ASP A 110 -11.31 14.86 1.98
N HIS A 111 -12.06 13.90 1.48
CA HIS A 111 -13.00 13.08 2.24
C HIS A 111 -12.45 11.70 2.61
N LEU A 112 -11.17 11.42 2.29
CA LEU A 112 -10.60 10.13 2.61
C LEU A 112 -10.47 9.96 4.11
N VAL A 113 -11.26 9.04 4.67
CA VAL A 113 -11.13 8.65 6.08
C VAL A 113 -9.91 7.75 6.22
N SER A 114 -9.06 8.03 7.22
CA SER A 114 -7.84 7.25 7.44
C SER A 114 -8.13 5.78 7.71
N ALA A 115 -7.28 4.90 7.20
CA ALA A 115 -7.38 3.45 7.40
C ALA A 115 -7.42 3.11 8.90
N LYS A 116 -6.63 3.81 9.71
CA LYS A 116 -6.61 3.62 11.16
C LYS A 116 -7.96 3.92 11.80
N LYS A 117 -8.67 4.95 11.34
CA LYS A 117 -9.99 5.30 11.86
C LYS A 117 -11.06 4.28 11.46
N ILE A 118 -11.00 3.77 10.21
CA ILE A 118 -12.00 2.82 9.69
C ILE A 118 -11.85 1.44 10.33
N TRP A 119 -10.62 0.93 10.42
CA TRP A 119 -10.35 -0.48 10.76
C TRP A 119 -9.61 -0.67 12.09
N ALA A 120 -9.65 0.33 12.99
CA ALA A 120 -9.09 0.19 14.33
C ALA A 120 -9.57 -1.10 15.02
N GLY A 121 -8.64 -1.89 15.55
CA GLY A 121 -8.92 -3.15 16.21
C GLY A 121 -9.23 -4.35 15.28
N GLN A 122 -9.44 -4.13 13.98
CA GLN A 122 -9.60 -5.21 12.98
C GLN A 122 -8.25 -5.65 12.41
N TYR A 123 -7.36 -4.69 12.14
CA TYR A 123 -5.99 -4.91 11.69
C TYR A 123 -5.00 -4.33 12.70
N SER A 124 -3.70 -4.60 12.52
CA SER A 124 -2.67 -3.99 13.38
C SER A 124 -2.56 -2.49 13.12
N ASP A 125 -2.39 -1.71 14.19
CA ASP A 125 -2.26 -0.26 14.09
C ASP A 125 -1.15 0.16 13.14
N ASN A 126 0.00 -0.51 13.19
CA ASN A 126 1.11 -0.24 12.28
C ASN A 126 0.75 -0.43 10.80
N LEU A 127 -0.01 -1.50 10.44
CA LEU A 127 -0.42 -1.69 9.04
C LEU A 127 -1.30 -0.53 8.59
N LEU A 128 -2.24 -0.12 9.43
CA LEU A 128 -3.15 0.97 9.13
C LEU A 128 -2.40 2.32 9.05
N GLU A 129 -1.45 2.56 9.94
CA GLU A 129 -0.58 3.74 9.91
C GLU A 129 0.31 3.79 8.65
N VAL A 130 0.82 2.63 8.21
CA VAL A 130 1.61 2.54 6.97
C VAL A 130 0.73 2.86 5.76
N ILE A 131 -0.52 2.37 5.70
CA ILE A 131 -1.45 2.71 4.63
C ILE A 131 -1.70 4.22 4.61
N ASP A 132 -2.03 4.80 5.77
CA ASP A 132 -2.28 6.24 5.89
C ASP A 132 -1.04 7.07 5.53
N TRP A 133 0.16 6.61 5.89
CA TRP A 133 1.43 7.26 5.53
C TRP A 133 1.68 7.26 4.01
N CYS A 134 1.43 6.14 3.34
CA CYS A 134 1.55 6.06 1.88
C CYS A 134 0.57 6.99 1.15
N LEU A 135 -0.62 7.22 1.72
CA LEU A 135 -1.70 8.00 1.11
C LEU A 135 -1.63 9.51 1.41
N ARG A 136 -0.53 10.02 1.98
CA ARG A 136 -0.31 11.46 2.13
C ARG A 136 -0.34 12.14 0.76
N LEU A 137 -0.97 13.32 0.68
CA LEU A 137 -1.07 14.08 -0.58
C LEU A 137 0.28 14.69 -0.98
N ASP A 138 1.05 15.21 -0.02
CA ASP A 138 2.40 15.68 -0.30
C ASP A 138 3.34 14.47 -0.48
N PRO A 139 4.01 14.34 -1.64
CA PRO A 139 4.95 13.26 -1.89
C PRO A 139 6.13 13.23 -0.89
N LEU A 140 6.54 14.38 -0.35
CA LEU A 140 7.64 14.45 0.64
C LEU A 140 7.24 13.91 2.02
N GLU A 141 5.95 13.85 2.31
CA GLU A 141 5.43 13.28 3.56
C GLU A 141 5.26 11.75 3.50
N ARG A 142 5.51 11.11 2.35
CA ARG A 142 5.39 9.65 2.18
C ARG A 142 6.71 8.92 2.46
N PRO A 143 6.70 7.58 2.57
CA PRO A 143 7.94 6.80 2.46
C PRO A 143 8.70 7.16 1.17
N GLN A 144 9.94 7.62 1.30
CA GLN A 144 10.71 8.13 0.17
C GLN A 144 11.33 7.03 -0.71
N SER A 145 11.21 5.77 -0.29
CA SER A 145 11.69 4.62 -1.05
C SER A 145 10.92 3.36 -0.69
N VAL A 146 10.98 2.38 -1.59
CA VAL A 146 10.45 1.03 -1.33
C VAL A 146 11.11 0.42 -0.10
N PHE A 147 12.41 0.68 0.12
CA PHE A 147 13.12 0.18 1.30
C PHE A 147 12.55 0.74 2.61
N ALA A 148 12.27 2.06 2.66
CA ALA A 148 11.65 2.70 3.83
C ALA A 148 10.27 2.10 4.12
N LEU A 149 9.46 1.86 3.08
CA LEU A 149 8.15 1.23 3.20
C LEU A 149 8.27 -0.23 3.67
N GLN A 150 9.20 -1.01 3.10
CA GLN A 150 9.44 -2.40 3.54
C GLN A 150 9.83 -2.47 5.01
N LYS A 151 10.69 -1.56 5.48
CA LYS A 151 11.07 -1.48 6.88
C LYS A 151 9.84 -1.23 7.76
N ALA A 152 9.03 -0.23 7.44
CA ALA A 152 7.81 0.09 8.20
C ALA A 152 6.84 -1.10 8.26
N ILE A 153 6.64 -1.82 7.14
CA ILE A 153 5.78 -3.01 7.11
C ILE A 153 6.36 -4.17 7.93
N ARG A 154 7.69 -4.35 7.97
CA ARG A 154 8.34 -5.41 8.76
C ARG A 154 8.18 -5.20 10.27
N ASP A 155 8.28 -3.97 10.71
CA ASP A 155 8.25 -3.59 12.12
C ASP A 155 6.83 -3.70 12.72
N ILE A 156 5.84 -4.23 11.97
CA ILE A 156 4.50 -4.50 12.49
C ILE A 156 4.58 -5.65 13.50
N PRO A 157 4.35 -5.39 14.79
CA PRO A 157 4.34 -6.45 15.80
C PRO A 157 3.22 -7.46 15.49
N PRO A 158 3.43 -8.76 15.76
CA PRO A 158 2.39 -9.74 15.58
C PRO A 158 1.17 -9.34 16.42
N ARG A 159 -0.01 -9.40 15.81
CA ARG A 159 -1.29 -9.06 16.48
C ARG A 159 -1.38 -9.89 17.77
N LYS A 160 -1.42 -9.24 18.93
CA LYS A 160 -1.82 -9.90 20.17
C LYS A 160 -3.24 -10.41 19.97
N ARG A 161 -3.40 -11.73 19.86
CA ARG A 161 -4.72 -12.36 19.82
C ARG A 161 -5.47 -11.90 21.07
N LYS A 162 -6.49 -11.03 20.93
CA LYS A 162 -7.39 -10.74 22.04
C LYS A 162 -8.03 -12.08 22.39
N MET A 163 -7.62 -12.65 23.52
CA MET A 163 -8.33 -13.80 24.07
C MET A 163 -9.76 -13.33 24.35
N THR A 164 -10.71 -13.86 23.59
CA THR A 164 -12.13 -13.58 23.85
C THR A 164 -12.45 -14.02 25.27
N PHE A 165 -13.36 -13.32 25.92
CA PHE A 165 -13.84 -13.62 27.30
C PHE A 165 -14.18 -15.12 27.48
N LEU A 166 -14.74 -15.77 26.46
CA LEU A 166 -14.98 -17.21 26.39
C LEU A 166 -13.70 -18.06 26.47
N GLY A 167 -12.58 -17.60 25.94
CA GLY A 167 -11.28 -18.31 26.05
C GLY A 167 -10.72 -18.26 27.49
N ASN A 168 -10.97 -17.17 28.21
CA ASN A 168 -10.59 -17.03 29.62
C ASN A 168 -11.44 -17.93 30.54
N ILE A 169 -12.75 -18.02 30.31
CA ILE A 169 -13.67 -18.89 31.07
C ILE A 169 -13.29 -20.35 30.85
N LYS A 170 -13.03 -20.77 29.62
CA LYS A 170 -12.59 -22.15 29.33
C LYS A 170 -11.30 -22.52 30.06
N ARG A 171 -10.34 -21.58 30.18
CA ARG A 171 -9.09 -21.80 30.90
C ARG A 171 -9.26 -21.88 32.41
N MET A 172 -10.18 -21.10 32.99
CA MET A 172 -10.52 -21.17 34.42
C MET A 172 -11.26 -22.47 34.77
N LEU A 173 -12.18 -22.93 33.92
CA LEU A 173 -12.97 -24.15 34.18
C LEU A 173 -12.18 -25.47 33.98
N PHE A 174 -11.10 -25.45 33.19
CA PHE A 174 -10.30 -26.67 32.96
C PHE A 174 -8.97 -26.70 33.74
N SER A 175 -8.63 -25.66 34.53
CA SER A 175 -7.50 -25.68 35.43
C SER A 175 -7.80 -26.34 36.79
N GLU A 176 -9.08 -26.61 37.11
CA GLU A 176 -9.49 -27.23 38.37
C GLU A 176 -9.82 -28.74 38.26
N ILE A 177 -9.63 -29.37 37.08
CA ILE A 177 -9.94 -30.81 36.87
C ILE A 177 -8.66 -31.65 36.77
N GLY A 178 -7.50 -31.10 37.16
CA GLY A 178 -6.21 -31.78 37.09
C GLY A 178 -5.42 -31.70 38.39
N ALA A 179 -6.03 -32.04 39.53
CA ALA A 179 -5.37 -32.30 40.81
C ALA A 179 -5.91 -33.56 41.44
#